data_7fe427ca6d4a9abcad70af5fb7057637
#
_entry.id   7fe427ca6d4a9abcad70af5fb7057637
#
_cell.length_a   1.000
_cell.length_b   1.000
_cell.length_c   1.000
_cell.angle_alpha   90.00
_cell.angle_beta   90.00
_cell.angle_gamma   90.00
#
_symmetry.space_group_name_H-M   'P 1'
#
loop_
_entity.id
_entity.type
_entity.pdbx_description
1 polymer ?
#
loop_
_entity_poly.entity_id
_entity_poly.type
_entity_poly.pdbx_seq_one_letter_code
_entity_poly.pdbx_strand_id
1 'polypeptide(L)'
;MTDQFIIEEAIRLVNDGVSVTLPVNGYSMLPFIIGGKESVILQRPAELKVGDIVLAWVDNCRYVVHRIILFSGDYVILMGDGNIAGTERCLRADVKAVATHVVDAHEQMHYLYTPWRCRAARLWWHLRPIRRYVLAIYRRLNIKH
;
A
#
# COMPACT_ATOMS: atom_id res chain seq x y z
N MET A 1 0.04 -13.67 -10.83
CA MET A 1 0.91 -13.63 -9.70
C MET A 1 2.07 -12.71 -10.00
N THR A 2 2.10 -11.58 -9.36
CA THR A 2 3.30 -10.78 -9.43
C THR A 2 4.34 -11.60 -8.76
N ASP A 3 5.23 -12.01 -9.52
CA ASP A 3 6.16 -12.95 -9.04
C ASP A 3 7.01 -12.32 -7.96
N GLN A 4 7.25 -13.08 -6.93
CA GLN A 4 8.18 -12.71 -5.90
C GLN A 4 9.52 -12.28 -6.54
N PHE A 5 9.89 -12.89 -7.64
CA PHE A 5 11.08 -12.51 -8.39
C PHE A 5 11.04 -11.05 -8.86
N ILE A 6 9.91 -10.61 -9.41
CA ILE A 6 9.78 -9.22 -9.89
C ILE A 6 9.86 -8.26 -8.71
N ILE A 7 9.23 -8.60 -7.60
CA ILE A 7 9.27 -7.77 -6.40
C ILE A 7 10.69 -7.68 -5.86
N GLU A 8 11.41 -8.79 -5.82
CA GLU A 8 12.79 -8.81 -5.33
C GLU A 8 13.71 -8.01 -6.23
N GLU A 9 13.51 -8.04 -7.54
CA GLU A 9 14.25 -7.18 -8.46
C GLU A 9 13.94 -5.71 -8.24
N ALA A 10 12.68 -5.38 -7.99
CA ALA A 10 12.29 -4.01 -7.65
C ALA A 10 12.99 -3.54 -6.38
N ILE A 11 13.03 -4.39 -5.36
CA ILE A 11 13.70 -4.08 -4.08
C ILE A 11 15.19 -3.83 -4.31
N ARG A 12 15.83 -4.64 -5.14
CA ARG A 12 17.25 -4.47 -5.44
C ARG A 12 17.51 -3.11 -6.09
N LEU A 13 16.69 -2.73 -7.05
CA LEU A 13 16.82 -1.43 -7.72
C LEU A 13 16.57 -0.28 -6.76
N VAL A 14 15.57 -0.41 -5.91
CA VAL A 14 15.26 0.60 -4.88
C VAL A 14 16.45 0.77 -3.93
N ASN A 15 17.07 -0.33 -3.52
CA ASN A 15 18.25 -0.27 -2.66
C ASN A 15 19.43 0.43 -3.34
N ASP A 16 19.51 0.38 -4.66
CA ASP A 16 20.53 1.07 -5.44
C ASP A 16 20.16 2.55 -5.68
N GLY A 17 19.05 3.02 -5.13
CA GLY A 17 18.64 4.40 -5.27
C GLY A 17 17.76 4.69 -6.48
N VAL A 18 17.30 3.66 -7.17
CA VAL A 18 16.45 3.80 -8.36
C VAL A 18 14.99 3.75 -7.95
N SER A 19 14.20 4.72 -8.41
CA SER A 19 12.74 4.67 -8.24
C SER A 19 12.16 3.62 -9.18
N VAL A 20 11.24 2.81 -8.69
CA VAL A 20 10.66 1.71 -9.44
C VAL A 20 9.14 1.82 -9.44
N THR A 21 8.54 1.60 -10.61
CA THR A 21 7.08 1.50 -10.73
C THR A 21 6.68 0.03 -10.67
N LEU A 22 5.84 -0.30 -9.71
CA LEU A 22 5.39 -1.68 -9.48
C LEU A 22 3.87 -1.76 -9.61
N PRO A 23 3.34 -2.65 -10.47
CA PRO A 23 1.89 -2.85 -10.55
C PRO A 23 1.34 -3.39 -9.23
N VAL A 24 0.17 -2.90 -8.85
CA VAL A 24 -0.52 -3.38 -7.65
C VAL A 24 -1.53 -4.44 -8.05
N ASN A 25 -1.52 -5.55 -7.34
CA ASN A 25 -2.48 -6.63 -7.55
C ASN A 25 -3.39 -6.74 -6.33
N GLY A 26 -4.62 -7.22 -6.56
CA GLY A 26 -5.59 -7.44 -5.50
C GLY A 26 -6.28 -6.17 -5.06
N TYR A 27 -7.07 -6.27 -4.00
CA TYR A 27 -7.98 -5.22 -3.58
C TYR A 27 -7.70 -4.71 -2.17
N SER A 28 -6.55 -5.08 -1.60
CA SER A 28 -6.25 -4.76 -0.20
C SER A 28 -6.03 -3.27 0.05
N MET A 29 -5.81 -2.46 -0.99
CA MET A 29 -5.60 -1.02 -0.84
C MET A 29 -6.78 -0.19 -1.36
N LEU A 30 -7.90 -0.81 -1.72
CA LEU A 30 -9.11 -0.06 -2.03
C LEU A 30 -9.54 0.78 -0.82
N PRO A 31 -10.08 1.95 -1.02
CA PRO A 31 -10.40 2.62 -2.27
C PRO A 31 -9.28 3.50 -2.82
N PHE A 32 -8.12 3.53 -2.18
CA PHE A 32 -7.06 4.50 -2.52
C PHE A 32 -6.16 4.03 -3.66
N ILE A 33 -5.93 2.73 -3.79
CA ILE A 33 -5.16 2.16 -4.89
C ILE A 33 -5.96 1.00 -5.46
N ILE A 34 -6.19 1.04 -6.78
CA ILE A 34 -7.01 0.04 -7.46
C ILE A 34 -6.08 -1.02 -8.06
N GLY A 35 -6.06 -2.21 -7.46
CA GLY A 35 -5.28 -3.32 -7.98
C GLY A 35 -5.74 -3.74 -9.37
N GLY A 36 -4.79 -4.14 -10.20
CA GLY A 36 -5.05 -4.53 -11.58
C GLY A 36 -5.16 -3.36 -12.54
N LYS A 37 -5.28 -2.13 -12.05
CA LYS A 37 -5.40 -0.93 -12.88
C LYS A 37 -4.32 0.10 -12.58
N GLU A 38 -3.81 0.11 -11.35
CA GLU A 38 -2.88 1.14 -10.90
C GLU A 38 -1.57 0.53 -10.44
N SER A 39 -0.55 1.36 -10.48
CA SER A 39 0.80 1.00 -10.04
C SER A 39 1.26 2.01 -8.99
N VAL A 40 2.28 1.65 -8.23
CA VAL A 40 2.90 2.57 -7.27
C VAL A 40 4.35 2.80 -7.65
N ILE A 41 4.83 4.00 -7.34
CA ILE A 41 6.24 4.33 -7.47
C ILE A 41 6.87 4.14 -6.10
N LEU A 42 7.89 3.28 -6.06
CA LEU A 42 8.58 2.90 -4.85
C LEU A 42 9.94 3.59 -4.77
N GLN A 43 10.29 4.01 -3.58
CA GLN A 43 11.59 4.59 -3.29
C GLN A 43 12.14 3.98 -2.01
N ARG A 44 13.42 4.22 -1.79
CA ARG A 44 14.13 3.77 -0.62
C ARG A 44 13.46 4.31 0.64
N PRO A 45 13.28 3.48 1.68
CA PRO A 45 12.76 3.99 2.94
C PRO A 45 13.71 5.02 3.53
N ALA A 46 13.14 6.12 3.99
CA ALA A 46 13.86 7.10 4.77
C ALA A 46 13.32 7.04 6.20
N GLU A 47 12.71 8.11 6.68
CA GLU A 47 12.05 8.09 7.97
C GLU A 47 10.61 7.59 7.80
N LEU A 48 10.30 6.47 8.40
CA LEU A 48 8.95 5.88 8.30
C LEU A 48 7.99 6.60 9.24
N LYS A 49 6.75 6.80 8.76
CA LYS A 49 5.70 7.49 9.52
C LYS A 49 4.41 6.71 9.43
N VAL A 50 3.57 6.85 10.45
CA VAL A 50 2.19 6.37 10.37
C VAL A 50 1.51 7.05 9.18
N GLY A 51 0.82 6.26 8.37
CA GLY A 51 0.19 6.73 7.14
C GLY A 51 0.97 6.42 5.89
N ASP A 52 2.25 6.08 5.99
CA ASP A 52 3.04 5.69 4.83
C ASP A 52 2.55 4.38 4.25
N ILE A 53 2.48 4.31 2.93
CA ILE A 53 2.20 3.07 2.20
C ILE A 53 3.54 2.45 1.85
N VAL A 54 3.76 1.21 2.25
CA VAL A 54 5.07 0.57 2.13
C VAL A 54 4.96 -0.81 1.51
N LEU A 55 6.04 -1.23 0.87
CA LEU A 55 6.25 -2.62 0.45
C LEU A 55 7.03 -3.30 1.56
N ALA A 56 6.47 -4.36 2.14
CA ALA A 56 7.06 -5.03 3.28
C ALA A 56 6.93 -6.54 3.18
N TRP A 57 7.90 -7.24 3.78
CA TRP A 57 7.89 -8.69 3.95
C TRP A 57 7.21 -9.01 5.27
N VAL A 58 6.08 -9.71 5.22
CA VAL A 58 5.27 -9.97 6.40
C VAL A 58 5.09 -11.47 6.61
N ASP A 59 4.90 -11.85 7.87
CA ASP A 59 4.64 -13.24 8.29
C ASP A 59 5.72 -14.21 7.83
N ASN A 60 6.92 -13.71 7.51
CA ASN A 60 8.04 -14.49 6.96
C ASN A 60 7.66 -15.28 5.70
N CYS A 61 6.65 -14.84 4.95
CA CYS A 61 6.19 -15.63 3.82
C CYS A 61 5.72 -14.84 2.60
N ARG A 62 5.47 -13.52 2.70
CA ARG A 62 4.92 -12.78 1.56
C ARG A 62 5.22 -11.29 1.61
N TYR A 63 5.21 -10.66 0.44
CA TYR A 63 5.28 -9.22 0.31
C TYR A 63 3.88 -8.62 0.24
N VAL A 64 3.69 -7.48 0.89
CA VAL A 64 2.45 -6.72 0.81
C VAL A 64 2.76 -5.25 0.57
N VAL A 65 1.81 -4.54 -0.05
CA VAL A 65 1.81 -3.08 -0.15
C VAL A 65 0.66 -2.60 0.70
N HIS A 66 0.94 -2.19 1.92
CA HIS A 66 -0.07 -1.80 2.90
C HIS A 66 0.36 -0.52 3.62
N ARG A 67 -0.56 0.05 4.37
CA ARG A 67 -0.35 1.31 5.08
C ARG A 67 0.12 1.06 6.50
N ILE A 68 1.10 1.83 6.97
CA ILE A 68 1.54 1.79 8.36
C ILE A 68 0.48 2.46 9.23
N ILE A 69 -0.02 1.73 10.23
CA ILE A 69 -1.03 2.25 11.14
C ILE A 69 -0.50 2.47 12.54
N LEU A 70 0.60 1.82 12.91
CA LEU A 70 1.11 1.88 14.27
C LEU A 70 2.55 1.39 14.31
N PHE A 71 3.35 1.99 15.19
CA PHE A 71 4.66 1.46 15.57
C PHE A 71 4.56 0.87 16.98
N SER A 72 5.19 -0.28 17.18
CA SER A 72 5.22 -0.95 18.47
C SER A 72 6.64 -1.47 18.70
N GLY A 73 7.48 -0.67 19.38
CA GLY A 73 8.90 -0.98 19.55
C GLY A 73 9.60 -1.08 18.20
N ASP A 74 10.21 -2.24 17.94
CA ASP A 74 10.88 -2.48 16.66
C ASP A 74 9.92 -2.96 15.57
N TYR A 75 8.66 -3.16 15.91
CA TYR A 75 7.67 -3.66 14.96
C TYR A 75 6.87 -2.55 14.32
N VAL A 76 6.46 -2.81 13.09
CA VAL A 76 5.57 -1.96 12.32
C VAL A 76 4.29 -2.75 12.08
N ILE A 77 3.16 -2.12 12.38
CA ILE A 77 1.85 -2.73 12.17
C ILE A 77 1.25 -2.13 10.91
N LEU A 78 0.85 -3.00 9.99
CA LEU A 78 0.35 -2.63 8.68
C LEU A 78 -1.09 -3.07 8.50
N MET A 79 -1.83 -2.32 7.70
CA MET A 79 -3.18 -2.71 7.32
C MET A 79 -3.46 -2.20 5.91
N GLY A 80 -4.00 -3.07 5.06
CA GLY A 80 -4.49 -2.66 3.75
C GLY A 80 -5.73 -1.80 3.92
N ASP A 81 -5.82 -0.71 3.15
CA ASP A 81 -6.96 0.20 3.24
C ASP A 81 -8.27 -0.52 2.92
N GLY A 82 -8.22 -1.58 2.11
CA GLY A 82 -9.37 -2.38 1.77
C GLY A 82 -9.68 -3.51 2.74
N ASN A 83 -8.87 -3.68 3.77
CA ASN A 83 -9.10 -4.73 4.77
C ASN A 83 -10.15 -4.28 5.79
N ILE A 84 -10.95 -5.23 6.23
CA ILE A 84 -12.01 -4.93 7.21
C ILE A 84 -11.45 -4.96 8.62
N ALA A 85 -10.59 -5.92 8.93
CA ALA A 85 -10.06 -6.08 10.28
C ALA A 85 -8.61 -6.59 10.33
N GLY A 86 -8.13 -7.26 9.30
CA GLY A 86 -6.82 -7.91 9.33
C GLY A 86 -5.66 -6.94 9.30
N THR A 87 -4.64 -7.21 10.12
CA THR A 87 -3.40 -6.45 10.13
C THR A 87 -2.23 -7.40 9.97
N GLU A 88 -1.08 -6.87 9.55
CA GLU A 88 0.17 -7.59 9.51
C GLU A 88 1.18 -6.91 10.42
N ARG A 89 2.17 -7.67 10.83
CA ARG A 89 3.25 -7.15 11.66
C ARG A 89 4.58 -7.56 11.04
N CYS A 90 5.52 -6.63 11.00
CA CYS A 90 6.87 -6.93 10.56
C CYS A 90 7.86 -6.07 11.35
N LEU A 91 9.15 -6.41 11.23
CA LEU A 91 10.20 -5.58 11.78
C LEU A 91 10.42 -4.37 10.86
N ARG A 92 10.96 -3.30 11.40
CA ARG A 92 11.31 -2.12 10.58
C ARG A 92 12.24 -2.50 9.43
N ALA A 93 13.17 -3.43 9.67
CA ALA A 93 14.09 -3.90 8.64
C ALA A 93 13.40 -4.64 7.49
N ASP A 94 12.19 -5.11 7.71
CA ASP A 94 11.40 -5.81 6.68
C ASP A 94 10.59 -4.87 5.81
N VAL A 95 10.59 -3.57 6.09
CA VAL A 95 10.02 -2.56 5.20
C VAL A 95 11.04 -2.28 4.10
N LYS A 96 10.73 -2.70 2.89
CA LYS A 96 11.69 -2.70 1.77
C LYS A 96 11.67 -1.43 0.95
N ALA A 97 10.50 -0.78 0.86
CA ALA A 97 10.34 0.43 0.06
C ALA A 97 9.13 1.22 0.53
N VAL A 98 9.13 2.51 0.22
CA VAL A 98 7.99 3.39 0.49
C VAL A 98 7.38 3.81 -0.84
N ALA A 99 6.06 3.71 -0.95
CA ALA A 99 5.33 4.20 -2.10
C ALA A 99 5.13 5.71 -1.95
N THR A 100 5.51 6.46 -2.99
CA THR A 100 5.38 7.92 -2.98
C THR A 100 4.24 8.40 -3.85
N HIS A 101 3.99 7.71 -4.95
CA HIS A 101 2.98 8.08 -5.93
C HIS A 101 2.20 6.87 -6.37
N VAL A 102 0.97 7.09 -6.80
CA VAL A 102 0.20 6.09 -7.54
C VAL A 102 0.15 6.55 -9.00
N VAL A 103 0.28 5.59 -9.92
CA VAL A 103 0.14 5.83 -11.36
C VAL A 103 -1.17 5.20 -11.78
N ASP A 104 -2.09 6.00 -12.31
CA ASP A 104 -3.42 5.51 -12.67
C ASP A 104 -3.41 4.82 -14.05
N ALA A 105 -4.58 4.35 -14.48
CA ALA A 105 -4.73 3.62 -15.74
C ALA A 105 -4.41 4.49 -16.97
N HIS A 106 -4.39 5.80 -16.81
CA HIS A 106 -4.04 6.75 -17.88
C HIS A 106 -2.59 7.24 -17.75
N GLU A 107 -1.78 6.55 -16.95
CA GLU A 107 -0.37 6.85 -16.71
C GLU A 107 -0.14 8.23 -16.07
N GLN A 108 -1.15 8.74 -15.36
CA GLN A 108 -1.02 9.97 -14.60
C GLN A 108 -0.51 9.67 -13.20
N MET A 109 0.48 10.44 -12.74
CA MET A 109 1.04 10.28 -11.40
C MET A 109 0.31 11.15 -10.40
N HIS A 110 0.02 10.56 -9.23
CA HIS A 110 -0.63 11.28 -8.13
C HIS A 110 0.16 11.04 -6.86
N TYR A 111 0.60 12.13 -6.23
CA TYR A 111 1.30 12.02 -4.94
C TYR A 111 0.36 11.49 -3.87
N LEU A 112 0.82 10.49 -3.12
CA LEU A 112 -0.05 9.77 -2.18
C LEU A 112 -0.34 10.54 -0.90
N TYR A 113 0.47 11.54 -0.56
CA TYR A 113 0.40 12.20 0.74
C TYR A 113 -0.01 13.66 0.64
N THR A 114 -0.82 14.01 -0.35
CA THR A 114 -1.42 15.36 -0.41
C THR A 114 -2.33 15.56 0.79
N PRO A 115 -2.53 16.82 1.24
CA PRO A 115 -3.36 17.06 2.43
C PRO A 115 -4.76 16.44 2.35
N TRP A 116 -5.41 16.50 1.19
CA TRP A 116 -6.75 15.95 1.07
C TRP A 116 -6.73 14.40 1.11
N ARG A 117 -5.69 13.76 0.54
CA ARG A 117 -5.55 12.30 0.63
C ARG A 117 -5.27 11.84 2.06
N CYS A 118 -4.47 12.59 2.79
CA CYS A 118 -4.22 12.29 4.20
C CYS A 118 -5.50 12.42 5.03
N ARG A 119 -6.32 13.44 4.75
CA ARG A 119 -7.61 13.59 5.42
C ARG A 119 -8.56 12.47 5.06
N ALA A 120 -8.60 12.10 3.78
CA ALA A 120 -9.44 11.00 3.32
C ALA A 120 -9.03 9.68 3.98
N ALA A 121 -7.74 9.40 4.09
CA ALA A 121 -7.24 8.20 4.76
C ALA A 121 -7.61 8.18 6.25
N ARG A 122 -7.52 9.35 6.89
CA ARG A 122 -7.89 9.47 8.30
C ARG A 122 -9.39 9.25 8.49
N LEU A 123 -10.21 9.83 7.62
CA LEU A 123 -11.65 9.59 7.64
C LEU A 123 -11.95 8.11 7.40
N TRP A 124 -11.28 7.50 6.43
CA TRP A 124 -11.46 6.09 6.12
C TRP A 124 -11.13 5.20 7.31
N TRP A 125 -10.10 5.55 8.06
CA TRP A 125 -9.77 4.85 9.30
C TRP A 125 -10.94 4.87 10.29
N HIS A 126 -11.60 6.02 10.45
CA HIS A 126 -12.74 6.14 11.33
C HIS A 126 -14.00 5.41 10.83
N LEU A 127 -14.04 5.07 9.54
CA LEU A 127 -15.14 4.33 8.95
C LEU A 127 -14.98 2.82 9.05
N ARG A 128 -14.00 2.33 9.80
CA ARG A 128 -13.74 0.89 9.92
C ARG A 128 -15.00 0.04 10.23
N PRO A 129 -15.89 0.46 11.12
CA PRO A 129 -17.06 -0.37 11.43
C PRO A 129 -18.00 -0.60 10.26
N ILE A 130 -18.06 0.34 9.31
CA ILE A 130 -18.95 0.24 8.14
C ILE A 130 -18.19 0.01 6.84
N ARG A 131 -16.89 -0.17 6.93
CA ARG A 131 -16.00 -0.28 5.76
C ARG A 131 -16.43 -1.38 4.80
N ARG A 132 -16.91 -2.49 5.32
CA ARG A 132 -17.35 -3.62 4.49
C ARG A 132 -18.45 -3.22 3.51
N TYR A 133 -19.38 -2.37 3.94
CA TYR A 133 -20.50 -1.93 3.12
C TYR A 133 -20.03 -0.95 2.05
N VAL A 134 -19.18 -0.01 2.43
CA VAL A 134 -18.62 0.96 1.49
C VAL A 134 -17.78 0.24 0.42
N LEU A 135 -16.97 -0.71 0.83
CA LEU A 135 -16.13 -1.48 -0.10
C LEU A 135 -16.97 -2.35 -1.03
N ALA A 136 -18.06 -2.93 -0.54
CA ALA A 136 -18.94 -3.74 -1.37
C ALA A 136 -19.53 -2.88 -2.49
N ILE A 137 -19.99 -1.68 -2.18
CA ILE A 137 -20.50 -0.76 -3.18
C ILE A 137 -19.41 -0.35 -4.15
N TYR A 138 -18.24 0.01 -3.64
CA TYR A 138 -17.12 0.46 -4.46
C TYR A 138 -16.69 -0.63 -5.45
N ARG A 139 -16.58 -1.87 -5.00
CA ARG A 139 -16.21 -3.00 -5.87
C ARG A 139 -17.23 -3.21 -6.97
N ARG A 140 -18.51 -3.09 -6.63
CA ARG A 140 -19.59 -3.26 -7.60
C ARG A 140 -19.51 -2.22 -8.72
N LEU A 141 -19.11 -1.00 -8.38
CA LEU A 141 -19.00 0.09 -9.35
C LEU A 141 -17.73 0.02 -10.19
N ASN A 142 -16.62 -0.46 -9.63
CA ASN A 142 -15.30 -0.32 -10.25
C ASN A 142 -14.68 -1.60 -10.76
N ILE A 143 -15.13 -2.75 -10.27
CA ILE A 143 -14.49 -4.03 -10.58
C ILE A 143 -15.32 -4.85 -11.54
N LYS A 144 -16.60 -4.59 -11.60
CA LYS A 144 -17.54 -5.34 -12.40
C LYS A 144 -17.44 -5.05 -13.90
N HIS A 145 -16.63 -4.09 -14.25
CA HIS A 145 -16.44 -3.71 -15.65
C HIS A 145 -15.09 -4.19 -16.17
#